data_96291c07cc5e32c79e49c0f4ad026fd2
#
_entry.id   96291c07cc5e32c79e49c0f4ad026fd2
#
_cell.length_a   1.000
_cell.length_b   1.000
_cell.length_c   1.000
_cell.angle_alpha   90.00
_cell.angle_beta   90.00
_cell.angle_gamma   90.00
#
_symmetry.space_group_name_H-M   'P 1'
#
loop_
_entity.id
_entity.type
_entity.pdbx_description
1 polymer ?
#
loop_
_entity_poly.entity_id
_entity_poly.type
_entity_poly.pdbx_seq_one_letter_code
_entity_poly.pdbx_strand_id
1 'polypeptide(L)'
;MTISKKSLVGLMLAVAAVSALVFSLQAGASRGHHEKHGKLFGSGLVGNVLADAPIHGVNRAGAPWVLKRGTVRLGPNGRFELRVKGLVLAANGTTGTVTMIAASFFCSPDSNTAPAFTAGPVPLASDGDARIREKVTLPSRCLAPVVLVRIQGAAGPGSFIAASGFTS
;
A
#
# COMPACT_ATOMS: atom_id res chain seq x y z
N MET A 1 62.34 4.16 55.37
CA MET A 1 61.67 5.11 54.48
C MET A 1 60.15 4.77 54.48
N THR A 2 59.40 5.54 55.34
CA THR A 2 58.03 5.21 55.71
C THR A 2 57.11 6.04 54.82
N ILE A 3 56.47 5.36 53.88
CA ILE A 3 55.52 6.02 52.96
C ILE A 3 54.22 6.24 53.73
N SER A 4 53.87 7.51 53.90
CA SER A 4 52.69 8.00 54.65
C SER A 4 51.38 7.49 54.01
N LYS A 5 50.55 6.77 54.80
CA LYS A 5 49.21 6.29 54.46
C LYS A 5 48.19 7.39 53.98
N LYS A 6 48.56 8.63 54.12
CA LYS A 6 47.69 9.76 53.75
C LYS A 6 47.69 10.08 52.25
N SER A 7 48.73 9.67 51.50
CA SER A 7 48.79 9.89 50.04
C SER A 7 47.95 8.91 49.22
N LEU A 8 47.61 7.72 49.79
CA LEU A 8 46.83 6.72 49.06
C LEU A 8 45.32 7.02 49.02
N VAL A 9 44.83 7.75 50.02
CA VAL A 9 43.38 8.06 50.08
C VAL A 9 43.00 9.14 49.07
N GLY A 10 43.90 10.06 48.80
CA GLY A 10 43.65 11.13 47.81
C GLY A 10 43.62 10.63 46.36
N LEU A 11 44.37 9.58 46.04
CA LEU A 11 44.44 9.03 44.69
C LEU A 11 43.21 8.18 44.33
N MET A 12 42.59 7.51 45.30
CA MET A 12 41.40 6.71 45.09
C MET A 12 40.13 7.55 44.86
N LEU A 13 40.03 8.76 45.42
CA LEU A 13 38.90 9.65 45.24
C LEU A 13 38.91 10.34 43.88
N ALA A 14 40.09 10.55 43.28
CA ALA A 14 40.19 11.17 41.97
C ALA A 14 39.77 10.24 40.83
N VAL A 15 40.01 8.93 40.99
CA VAL A 15 39.61 7.92 39.95
C VAL A 15 38.10 7.66 39.94
N ALA A 16 37.43 7.78 41.11
CA ALA A 16 35.98 7.59 41.17
C ALA A 16 35.18 8.72 40.51
N ALA A 17 35.71 9.96 40.52
CA ALA A 17 35.04 11.09 39.93
C ALA A 17 35.11 11.12 38.39
N VAL A 18 36.14 10.55 37.77
CA VAL A 18 36.29 10.50 36.30
C VAL A 18 35.39 9.41 35.71
N SER A 19 35.14 8.30 36.43
CA SER A 19 34.28 7.24 35.97
C SER A 19 32.80 7.61 35.91
N ALA A 20 32.35 8.57 36.74
CA ALA A 20 30.96 9.02 36.74
C ALA A 20 30.61 9.96 35.55
N LEU A 21 31.63 10.64 35.00
CA LEU A 21 31.42 11.58 33.88
C LEU A 21 31.33 10.89 32.51
N VAL A 22 31.82 9.68 32.36
CA VAL A 22 31.78 8.94 31.09
C VAL A 22 30.44 8.20 30.91
N PHE A 23 29.70 7.93 32.00
CA PHE A 23 28.42 7.22 31.93
C PHE A 23 27.20 8.10 31.59
N SER A 24 27.34 9.43 31.67
CA SER A 24 26.23 10.36 31.45
C SER A 24 26.08 10.85 30.00
N LEU A 25 26.90 10.38 29.07
CA LEU A 25 26.86 10.79 27.65
C LEU A 25 26.21 9.73 26.73
N GLN A 26 25.73 8.60 27.26
CA GLN A 26 25.08 7.57 26.45
C GLN A 26 23.57 7.50 26.61
N ALA A 27 22.94 8.39 27.34
CA ALA A 27 21.48 8.47 27.47
C ALA A 27 20.91 9.49 26.48
N GLY A 28 20.98 9.22 25.19
CA GLY A 28 20.43 10.19 24.26
C GLY A 28 20.51 9.82 22.80
N ALA A 29 20.04 8.64 22.40
CA ALA A 29 19.68 8.37 21.00
C ALA A 29 18.76 7.15 20.88
N SER A 30 17.69 7.10 21.63
CA SER A 30 16.50 6.41 21.14
C SER A 30 15.88 7.28 20.05
N ARG A 31 16.58 7.39 18.91
CA ARG A 31 15.92 7.76 17.67
C ARG A 31 14.93 6.64 17.40
N GLY A 32 13.66 6.87 17.76
CA GLY A 32 12.58 6.06 17.28
C GLY A 32 12.78 5.90 15.78
N HIS A 33 13.15 4.70 15.36
CA HIS A 33 12.98 4.28 13.98
C HIS A 33 11.48 4.40 13.76
N HIS A 34 11.01 5.57 13.28
CA HIS A 34 9.82 5.60 12.46
C HIS A 34 10.14 4.64 11.32
N GLU A 35 9.73 3.38 11.46
CA GLU A 35 9.59 2.50 10.30
C GLU A 35 8.76 3.29 9.30
N LYS A 36 9.44 3.90 8.34
CA LYS A 36 8.79 4.36 7.15
C LYS A 36 8.15 3.09 6.60
N HIS A 37 6.85 2.92 6.81
CA HIS A 37 6.09 1.82 6.25
C HIS A 37 6.32 1.89 4.75
N GLY A 38 7.29 1.11 4.27
CA GLY A 38 7.71 1.09 2.89
C GLY A 38 6.48 0.84 2.03
N LYS A 39 6.47 1.37 0.83
CA LYS A 39 5.43 1.12 -0.16
C LYS A 39 6.05 0.23 -1.23
N LEU A 40 5.51 -0.99 -1.40
CA LEU A 40 5.91 -1.89 -2.48
C LEU A 40 5.32 -1.43 -3.82
N PHE A 41 4.05 -1.01 -3.80
CA PHE A 41 3.36 -0.53 -4.98
C PHE A 41 2.42 0.62 -4.59
N GLY A 42 2.25 1.56 -5.52
CA GLY A 42 1.27 2.63 -5.38
C GLY A 42 1.10 3.35 -6.69
N SER A 43 -0.17 3.54 -7.06
CA SER A 43 -0.57 4.17 -8.31
C SER A 43 -1.85 4.97 -8.13
N GLY A 44 -2.10 5.89 -9.06
CA GLY A 44 -3.43 6.37 -9.35
C GLY A 44 -4.28 5.28 -9.99
N LEU A 45 -5.56 5.56 -10.18
CA LEU A 45 -6.49 4.75 -10.95
C LEU A 45 -7.13 5.60 -12.04
N VAL A 46 -7.39 4.97 -13.18
CA VAL A 46 -8.04 5.60 -14.36
C VAL A 46 -9.24 4.75 -14.74
N GLY A 47 -10.37 5.38 -15.04
CA GLY A 47 -11.55 4.70 -15.57
C GLY A 47 -11.31 4.15 -16.97
N ASN A 48 -11.99 3.07 -17.34
CA ASN A 48 -11.86 2.48 -18.66
C ASN A 48 -12.56 3.32 -19.74
N VAL A 49 -12.00 3.28 -20.95
CA VAL A 49 -12.63 3.82 -22.16
C VAL A 49 -12.90 2.69 -23.17
N LEU A 50 -13.73 2.96 -24.20
CA LEU A 50 -14.11 1.92 -25.18
C LEU A 50 -12.94 1.46 -26.04
N ALA A 51 -11.86 2.25 -26.17
CA ALA A 51 -10.67 1.91 -26.90
C ALA A 51 -9.70 1.00 -26.13
N ASP A 52 -9.92 0.78 -24.82
CA ASP A 52 -9.01 -0.03 -24.02
C ASP A 52 -9.01 -1.49 -24.47
N ALA A 53 -7.81 -2.02 -24.68
CA ALA A 53 -7.60 -3.45 -24.91
C ALA A 53 -7.78 -4.25 -23.59
N PRO A 54 -8.00 -5.55 -23.68
CA PRO A 54 -7.97 -6.42 -22.50
C PRO A 54 -6.62 -6.31 -21.76
N ILE A 55 -6.67 -6.28 -20.44
CA ILE A 55 -5.47 -6.28 -19.59
C ILE A 55 -5.42 -7.61 -18.85
N HIS A 56 -4.33 -8.37 -18.99
CA HIS A 56 -4.19 -9.72 -18.44
C HIS A 56 -5.37 -10.66 -18.78
N GLY A 57 -5.89 -10.57 -20.01
CA GLY A 57 -7.04 -11.36 -20.45
C GLY A 57 -8.38 -10.91 -19.87
N VAL A 58 -8.40 -9.88 -19.02
CA VAL A 58 -9.63 -9.30 -18.48
C VAL A 58 -10.14 -8.23 -19.43
N ASN A 59 -11.34 -8.41 -19.94
CA ASN A 59 -12.00 -7.42 -20.79
C ASN A 59 -12.40 -6.19 -19.97
N ARG A 60 -12.37 -5.01 -20.59
CA ARG A 60 -13.01 -3.82 -20.07
C ARG A 60 -14.52 -3.96 -19.99
N ALA A 61 -15.17 -3.15 -19.19
CA ALA A 61 -16.64 -3.04 -19.20
C ALA A 61 -17.14 -2.48 -20.53
N GLY A 62 -18.38 -2.83 -20.88
CA GLY A 62 -19.03 -2.44 -22.13
C GLY A 62 -19.34 -0.94 -22.25
N ALA A 63 -19.27 -0.20 -21.16
CA ALA A 63 -19.46 1.25 -21.11
C ALA A 63 -18.23 1.93 -20.51
N PRO A 64 -17.93 3.19 -20.88
CA PRO A 64 -16.86 3.99 -20.27
C PRO A 64 -17.20 4.35 -18.83
N TRP A 65 -16.19 4.31 -17.97
CA TRP A 65 -16.26 4.72 -16.58
C TRP A 65 -15.28 5.86 -16.32
N VAL A 66 -15.69 6.79 -15.48
CA VAL A 66 -14.85 7.90 -15.00
C VAL A 66 -14.79 7.87 -13.49
N LEU A 67 -13.75 8.47 -12.92
CA LEU A 67 -13.64 8.65 -11.47
C LEU A 67 -13.02 10.01 -11.15
N LYS A 68 -13.46 10.61 -10.04
CA LYS A 68 -12.91 11.89 -9.55
C LYS A 68 -11.52 11.69 -8.94
N ARG A 69 -11.32 10.59 -8.25
CA ARG A 69 -10.04 10.21 -7.63
C ARG A 69 -9.98 8.71 -7.39
N GLY A 70 -8.85 8.11 -7.73
CA GLY A 70 -8.55 6.72 -7.40
C GLY A 70 -7.11 6.57 -6.94
N THR A 71 -6.90 5.77 -5.93
CA THR A 71 -5.56 5.43 -5.42
C THR A 71 -5.50 3.99 -4.97
N VAL A 72 -4.37 3.36 -5.21
CA VAL A 72 -4.06 2.03 -4.72
C VAL A 72 -2.68 2.02 -4.06
N ARG A 73 -2.54 1.27 -2.97
CA ARG A 73 -1.29 1.08 -2.23
C ARG A 73 -1.16 -0.34 -1.74
N LEU A 74 0.06 -0.88 -1.82
CA LEU A 74 0.44 -2.16 -1.25
C LEU A 74 1.70 -1.97 -0.42
N GLY A 75 1.62 -2.30 0.86
CA GLY A 75 2.75 -2.23 1.80
C GLY A 75 3.52 -3.55 1.88
N PRO A 76 4.78 -3.53 2.38
CA PRO A 76 5.63 -4.72 2.51
C PRO A 76 5.08 -5.74 3.51
N ASN A 77 4.20 -5.34 4.39
CA ASN A 77 3.51 -6.20 5.34
C ASN A 77 2.22 -6.84 4.77
N GLY A 78 1.97 -6.71 3.46
CA GLY A 78 0.77 -7.21 2.79
C GLY A 78 -0.48 -6.33 2.99
N ARG A 79 -0.34 -5.14 3.56
CA ARG A 79 -1.48 -4.22 3.70
C ARG A 79 -1.84 -3.65 2.33
N PHE A 80 -2.96 -4.09 1.79
CA PHE A 80 -3.55 -3.57 0.56
C PHE A 80 -4.63 -2.54 0.89
N GLU A 81 -4.56 -1.40 0.23
CA GLU A 81 -5.58 -0.35 0.30
C GLU A 81 -5.87 0.18 -1.09
N LEU A 82 -7.14 0.13 -1.48
CA LEU A 82 -7.68 0.77 -2.66
C LEU A 82 -8.79 1.71 -2.24
N ARG A 83 -8.80 2.91 -2.82
CA ARG A 83 -9.87 3.90 -2.63
C ARG A 83 -10.26 4.48 -3.98
N VAL A 84 -11.55 4.48 -4.25
CA VAL A 84 -12.15 5.20 -5.38
C VAL A 84 -13.16 6.21 -4.87
N LYS A 85 -13.26 7.32 -5.56
CA LYS A 85 -14.25 8.37 -5.35
C LYS A 85 -14.86 8.77 -6.67
N GLY A 86 -16.19 8.75 -6.72
CA GLY A 86 -16.95 9.10 -7.91
C GLY A 86 -16.66 8.20 -9.10
N LEU A 87 -16.52 6.89 -8.88
CA LEU A 87 -16.37 5.88 -9.95
C LEU A 87 -17.76 5.58 -10.52
N VAL A 88 -18.06 6.19 -11.64
CA VAL A 88 -19.40 6.18 -12.27
C VAL A 88 -19.33 6.04 -13.77
N LEU A 89 -20.43 5.66 -14.40
CA LEU A 89 -20.59 5.63 -15.85
C LEU A 89 -20.44 7.06 -16.42
N ALA A 90 -19.61 7.21 -17.43
CA ALA A 90 -19.34 8.51 -18.06
C ALA A 90 -20.62 9.12 -18.68
N ALA A 91 -21.55 8.28 -19.11
CA ALA A 91 -22.76 8.72 -19.83
C ALA A 91 -23.78 9.43 -18.92
N ASN A 92 -23.90 9.03 -17.64
CA ASN A 92 -24.98 9.50 -16.78
C ASN A 92 -24.59 9.79 -15.33
N GLY A 93 -23.30 9.59 -14.98
CA GLY A 93 -22.80 9.88 -13.62
C GLY A 93 -23.33 8.95 -12.53
N THR A 94 -23.84 7.76 -12.87
CA THR A 94 -24.34 6.76 -11.91
C THR A 94 -23.50 5.50 -11.95
N THR A 95 -23.68 4.62 -10.97
CA THR A 95 -23.05 3.28 -10.96
C THR A 95 -23.84 2.25 -11.77
N GLY A 96 -24.98 2.63 -12.34
CA GLY A 96 -25.88 1.73 -13.05
C GLY A 96 -26.33 0.58 -12.16
N THR A 97 -26.18 -0.65 -12.67
CA THR A 97 -26.50 -1.89 -11.93
C THR A 97 -25.31 -2.43 -11.11
N VAL A 98 -24.17 -1.76 -11.12
CA VAL A 98 -22.98 -2.21 -10.39
C VAL A 98 -23.08 -1.78 -8.94
N THR A 99 -23.22 -2.75 -8.05
CA THR A 99 -23.35 -2.56 -6.61
C THR A 99 -22.15 -3.05 -5.81
N MET A 100 -21.29 -3.87 -6.42
CA MET A 100 -20.13 -4.47 -5.77
C MET A 100 -18.91 -4.43 -6.69
N ILE A 101 -17.74 -4.18 -6.11
CA ILE A 101 -16.46 -4.21 -6.82
C ILE A 101 -15.42 -5.03 -6.07
N ALA A 102 -14.47 -5.57 -6.81
CA ALA A 102 -13.27 -6.22 -6.30
C ALA A 102 -12.03 -5.64 -6.98
N ALA A 103 -10.86 -5.81 -6.37
CA ALA A 103 -9.58 -5.42 -6.94
C ALA A 103 -8.71 -6.64 -7.20
N SER A 104 -8.34 -6.90 -8.46
CA SER A 104 -7.40 -7.95 -8.83
C SER A 104 -6.02 -7.35 -9.08
N PHE A 105 -5.00 -7.90 -8.41
CA PHE A 105 -3.61 -7.49 -8.52
C PHE A 105 -2.83 -8.51 -9.34
N PHE A 106 -2.19 -8.05 -10.40
CA PHE A 106 -1.39 -8.87 -11.32
C PHE A 106 0.09 -8.52 -11.17
N CYS A 107 0.95 -9.52 -11.31
CA CYS A 107 2.40 -9.43 -11.11
C CYS A 107 3.23 -10.01 -12.26
N SER A 108 2.67 -10.17 -13.43
CA SER A 108 3.37 -10.68 -14.60
C SER A 108 3.12 -9.76 -15.80
N PRO A 109 4.06 -9.62 -16.73
CA PRO A 109 3.81 -8.96 -18.00
C PRO A 109 2.93 -9.79 -18.95
N ASP A 110 2.72 -11.09 -18.65
CA ASP A 110 1.98 -12.00 -19.51
C ASP A 110 0.48 -11.70 -19.52
N SER A 111 -0.11 -11.73 -20.70
CA SER A 111 -1.50 -11.32 -20.92
C SER A 111 -2.57 -12.25 -20.32
N ASN A 112 -2.22 -13.48 -19.96
CA ASN A 112 -3.19 -14.50 -19.51
C ASN A 112 -2.88 -15.08 -18.12
N THR A 113 -2.16 -14.36 -17.27
CA THR A 113 -1.87 -14.81 -15.93
C THR A 113 -3.03 -14.58 -14.98
N ALA A 114 -3.26 -15.54 -14.08
CA ALA A 114 -4.15 -15.33 -12.94
C ALA A 114 -3.66 -14.18 -12.07
N PRO A 115 -4.55 -13.45 -11.39
CA PRO A 115 -4.15 -12.44 -10.43
C PRO A 115 -3.34 -13.08 -9.28
N ALA A 116 -2.31 -12.38 -8.81
CA ALA A 116 -1.55 -12.78 -7.63
C ALA A 116 -2.44 -12.81 -6.38
N PHE A 117 -3.40 -11.91 -6.31
CA PHE A 117 -4.49 -11.94 -5.34
C PHE A 117 -5.67 -11.10 -5.86
N THR A 118 -6.84 -11.33 -5.28
CA THR A 118 -8.03 -10.48 -5.43
C THR A 118 -8.49 -10.07 -4.05
N ALA A 119 -8.70 -8.78 -3.85
CA ALA A 119 -9.18 -8.16 -2.61
C ALA A 119 -10.63 -7.65 -2.79
N GLY A 120 -11.42 -7.69 -1.75
CA GLY A 120 -12.86 -7.47 -1.78
C GLY A 120 -13.62 -8.81 -1.86
N PRO A 121 -14.91 -8.83 -2.27
CA PRO A 121 -15.66 -7.69 -2.78
C PRO A 121 -16.11 -6.70 -1.70
N VAL A 122 -16.32 -5.45 -2.10
CA VAL A 122 -16.91 -4.41 -1.26
C VAL A 122 -18.05 -3.69 -2.00
N PRO A 123 -19.02 -3.11 -1.26
CA PRO A 123 -20.06 -2.30 -1.87
C PRO A 123 -19.47 -1.09 -2.61
N LEU A 124 -20.05 -0.79 -3.76
CA LEU A 124 -19.89 0.47 -4.49
C LEU A 124 -21.11 1.34 -4.17
N ALA A 125 -20.89 2.45 -3.48
CA ALA A 125 -21.98 3.38 -3.16
C ALA A 125 -22.55 4.03 -4.44
N SER A 126 -23.79 4.51 -4.39
CA SER A 126 -24.47 5.08 -5.56
C SER A 126 -23.79 6.32 -6.14
N ASP A 127 -22.96 7.00 -5.35
CA ASP A 127 -22.12 8.13 -5.76
C ASP A 127 -20.75 7.68 -6.35
N GLY A 128 -20.51 6.35 -6.43
CA GLY A 128 -19.27 5.78 -6.95
C GLY A 128 -18.12 5.72 -5.94
N ASP A 129 -18.38 5.89 -4.67
CA ASP A 129 -17.37 5.78 -3.62
C ASP A 129 -17.23 4.33 -3.15
N ALA A 130 -15.97 3.87 -3.00
CA ALA A 130 -15.66 2.57 -2.38
C ALA A 130 -14.26 2.55 -1.79
N ARG A 131 -14.06 1.63 -0.84
CA ARG A 131 -12.76 1.40 -0.20
C ARG A 131 -12.56 -0.06 0.14
N ILE A 132 -11.44 -0.62 -0.35
CA ILE A 132 -10.95 -1.94 0.04
C ILE A 132 -9.78 -1.75 0.99
N ARG A 133 -9.78 -2.48 2.11
CA ARG A 133 -8.66 -2.56 3.05
C ARG A 133 -8.52 -3.99 3.53
N GLU A 134 -7.48 -4.65 3.10
CA GLU A 134 -7.24 -6.04 3.44
C GLU A 134 -5.76 -6.30 3.70
N LYS A 135 -5.49 -7.39 4.38
CA LYS A 135 -4.15 -7.97 4.48
C LYS A 135 -4.09 -9.15 3.52
N VAL A 136 -3.24 -9.03 2.51
CA VAL A 136 -3.08 -10.04 1.44
C VAL A 136 -1.74 -10.76 1.58
N THR A 137 -1.68 -11.98 1.05
CA THR A 137 -0.41 -12.69 0.88
C THR A 137 0.34 -12.09 -0.30
N LEU A 138 1.57 -11.67 -0.06
CA LEU A 138 2.41 -11.08 -1.10
C LEU A 138 3.00 -12.20 -1.97
N PRO A 139 3.06 -12.02 -3.30
CA PRO A 139 3.87 -12.88 -4.15
C PRO A 139 5.36 -12.69 -3.83
N SER A 140 6.16 -13.74 -3.96
CA SER A 140 7.60 -13.70 -3.73
C SER A 140 8.34 -12.79 -4.71
N ARG A 141 7.78 -12.59 -5.90
CA ARG A 141 8.28 -11.71 -6.96
C ARG A 141 7.13 -11.07 -7.70
N CYS A 142 7.28 -9.81 -8.10
CA CYS A 142 6.30 -9.08 -8.89
C CYS A 142 7.03 -8.24 -9.96
N LEU A 143 6.73 -8.51 -11.22
CA LEU A 143 7.12 -7.69 -12.36
C LEU A 143 5.87 -7.07 -12.97
N ALA A 144 5.97 -5.84 -13.50
CA ALA A 144 4.87 -5.13 -14.13
C ALA A 144 3.56 -5.16 -13.30
N PRO A 145 3.57 -4.66 -12.04
CA PRO A 145 2.39 -4.69 -11.18
C PRO A 145 1.24 -3.87 -11.76
N VAL A 146 0.07 -4.51 -11.92
CA VAL A 146 -1.16 -3.87 -12.39
C VAL A 146 -2.30 -4.18 -11.43
N VAL A 147 -3.15 -3.20 -11.16
CA VAL A 147 -4.41 -3.37 -10.41
C VAL A 147 -5.58 -3.07 -11.32
N LEU A 148 -6.52 -3.99 -11.36
CA LEU A 148 -7.80 -3.83 -12.04
C LEU A 148 -8.92 -3.74 -11.00
N VAL A 149 -9.72 -2.68 -11.07
CA VAL A 149 -11.00 -2.58 -10.34
C VAL A 149 -12.06 -3.25 -11.20
N ARG A 150 -12.65 -4.32 -10.70
CA ARG A 150 -13.54 -5.20 -11.46
C ARG A 150 -14.94 -5.20 -10.89
N ILE A 151 -15.92 -5.31 -11.78
CA ILE A 151 -17.31 -5.54 -11.39
C ILE A 151 -17.40 -6.90 -10.72
N GLN A 152 -17.99 -6.97 -9.54
CA GLN A 152 -18.21 -8.24 -8.85
C GLN A 152 -19.62 -8.74 -9.12
N GLY A 153 -19.70 -9.89 -9.78
CA GLY A 153 -20.93 -10.65 -9.98
C GLY A 153 -20.98 -11.91 -9.11
N ALA A 154 -22.04 -12.69 -9.25
CA ALA A 154 -22.22 -13.95 -8.53
C ALA A 154 -21.15 -15.00 -8.90
N ALA A 155 -20.66 -14.99 -10.14
CA ALA A 155 -19.60 -15.88 -10.62
C ALA A 155 -18.18 -15.40 -10.30
N GLY A 156 -18.03 -14.31 -9.55
CA GLY A 156 -16.74 -13.70 -9.23
C GLY A 156 -16.48 -12.40 -9.99
N PRO A 157 -15.21 -11.90 -9.94
CA PRO A 157 -14.83 -10.66 -10.59
C PRO A 157 -14.89 -10.77 -12.13
N GLY A 158 -15.71 -9.92 -12.76
CA GLY A 158 -15.90 -9.80 -14.20
C GLY A 158 -14.96 -8.79 -14.88
N SER A 159 -15.53 -7.98 -15.77
CA SER A 159 -14.81 -6.93 -16.51
C SER A 159 -14.24 -5.85 -15.60
N PHE A 160 -13.16 -5.20 -16.05
CA PHE A 160 -12.62 -4.05 -15.30
C PHE A 160 -13.34 -2.75 -15.71
N ILE A 161 -13.47 -1.86 -14.71
CA ILE A 161 -14.05 -0.53 -14.85
C ILE A 161 -13.04 0.58 -14.53
N ALA A 162 -11.91 0.22 -13.89
CA ALA A 162 -10.76 1.10 -13.73
C ALA A 162 -9.49 0.25 -13.61
N ALA A 163 -8.35 0.86 -13.96
CA ALA A 163 -7.03 0.23 -13.86
C ALA A 163 -6.02 1.17 -13.21
N SER A 164 -4.92 0.62 -12.69
CA SER A 164 -3.79 1.42 -12.22
C SER A 164 -3.15 2.15 -13.40
N GLY A 165 -2.99 3.46 -13.25
CA GLY A 165 -2.48 4.33 -14.30
C GLY A 165 -2.60 5.80 -13.93
N PHE A 166 -2.35 6.65 -14.91
CA PHE A 166 -2.51 8.10 -14.80
C PHE A 166 -3.07 8.67 -16.12
N THR A 167 -3.74 9.80 -16.03
CA THR A 167 -4.05 10.67 -17.18
C THR A 167 -3.18 11.91 -17.09
N SER A 168 -2.65 12.35 -18.19
CA SER A 168 -1.92 13.63 -18.34
C SER A 168 -2.89 14.79 -18.47
#